data_356dc827f76edc8f0544275e4bef5e64
#
_entry.id   356dc827f76edc8f0544275e4bef5e64
#
_cell.length_a   1.000
_cell.length_b   1.000
_cell.length_c   1.000
_cell.angle_alpha   90.00
_cell.angle_beta   90.00
_cell.angle_gamma   90.00
#
_symmetry.space_group_name_H-M   'P 1'
#
loop_
_entity.id
_entity.type
_entity.pdbx_description
1 polymer ?
#
loop_
_entity_poly.entity_id
_entity_poly.type
_entity_poly.pdbx_seq_one_letter_code
_entity_poly.pdbx_strand_id
1 'polypeptide(L)'
;LFPYTTLFDLDIKIENIVASASIGKDIVLTEVSEALEGVNFNREQFPGLVFKLKDPKTAALIFSSGKLVCTGAKSIDDSKLAIKKTVDLMRTIDTEIPHEFEIKIQNIVASANLESTLNLEAVALELEDTEYEPEQFPGLVYRLSDPKVVLLLFGSGKVVCTGAKTRSDAKLGVERAYDRLSELDLI
;
A
#
# COMPACT_ATOMS: atom_id res chain seq x y z
N LEU A 1 21.74 27.35 0.70
CA LEU A 1 21.42 25.96 0.38
C LEU A 1 19.92 25.87 0.21
N PHE A 2 19.48 26.11 -1.01
CA PHE A 2 18.06 26.08 -1.33
C PHE A 2 17.60 24.65 -1.48
N PRO A 3 16.51 24.23 -0.81
CA PRO A 3 15.84 23.05 -1.24
C PRO A 3 15.42 23.30 -2.70
N TYR A 4 15.81 22.41 -3.58
CA TYR A 4 15.32 22.41 -4.95
C TYR A 4 13.79 22.33 -4.84
N THR A 5 13.14 23.48 -4.96
CA THR A 5 11.73 23.51 -5.25
C THR A 5 11.63 22.92 -6.64
N THR A 6 11.16 21.70 -6.74
CA THR A 6 10.68 21.15 -7.99
C THR A 6 9.74 22.19 -8.56
N LEU A 7 10.12 22.84 -9.67
CA LEU A 7 9.26 23.72 -10.45
C LEU A 7 8.04 22.95 -11.00
N PHE A 8 7.99 21.67 -10.70
CA PHE A 8 7.02 20.69 -11.14
C PHE A 8 6.33 20.10 -9.92
N ASP A 9 5.07 20.43 -9.74
CA ASP A 9 4.26 19.81 -8.68
C ASP A 9 3.86 18.41 -9.16
N LEU A 10 4.67 17.42 -8.79
CA LEU A 10 4.40 16.02 -9.07
C LEU A 10 3.20 15.57 -8.24
N ASP A 11 2.06 15.45 -8.90
CA ASP A 11 0.86 14.91 -8.26
C ASP A 11 0.97 13.39 -8.15
N ILE A 12 0.60 12.86 -6.99
CA ILE A 12 0.54 11.42 -6.75
C ILE A 12 -0.91 10.97 -6.64
N LYS A 13 -1.15 9.76 -7.15
CA LYS A 13 -2.43 9.07 -7.01
C LYS A 13 -2.24 7.88 -6.07
N ILE A 14 -3.05 7.81 -5.01
CA ILE A 14 -3.09 6.63 -4.15
C ILE A 14 -3.75 5.47 -4.91
N GLU A 15 -3.03 4.38 -5.08
CA GLU A 15 -3.51 3.18 -5.77
C GLU A 15 -4.03 2.13 -4.80
N ASN A 16 -3.41 2.00 -3.63
CA ASN A 16 -3.81 1.05 -2.60
C ASN A 16 -3.30 1.46 -1.23
N ILE A 17 -4.10 1.19 -0.21
CA ILE A 17 -3.69 1.31 1.19
C ILE A 17 -3.90 -0.02 1.86
N VAL A 18 -2.88 -0.49 2.56
CA VAL A 18 -2.93 -1.65 3.44
C VAL A 18 -2.91 -1.15 4.88
N ALA A 19 -3.94 -1.49 5.63
CA ALA A 19 -4.05 -1.18 7.04
C ALA A 19 -4.26 -2.46 7.85
N SER A 20 -3.87 -2.45 9.10
CA SER A 20 -4.08 -3.58 10.00
C SER A 20 -4.67 -3.12 11.34
N ALA A 21 -5.33 -4.04 11.99
CA ALA A 21 -5.84 -3.87 13.34
C ALA A 21 -5.68 -5.18 14.13
N SER A 22 -5.62 -5.08 15.44
CA SER A 22 -5.70 -6.22 16.33
C SER A 22 -6.81 -5.96 17.33
N ILE A 23 -7.79 -6.84 17.38
CA ILE A 23 -8.91 -6.71 18.31
C ILE A 23 -8.65 -7.36 19.68
N GLY A 24 -7.45 -7.95 19.85
CA GLY A 24 -7.01 -8.47 21.15
C GLY A 24 -7.79 -9.67 21.67
N LYS A 25 -8.48 -10.38 20.78
CA LYS A 25 -9.33 -11.53 21.12
C LYS A 25 -9.26 -12.56 20.01
N ASP A 26 -9.21 -13.84 20.35
CA ASP A 26 -9.29 -14.93 19.39
C ASP A 26 -10.68 -14.97 18.73
N ILE A 27 -10.71 -15.25 17.45
CA ILE A 27 -11.92 -15.30 16.61
C ILE A 27 -12.13 -16.73 16.11
N VAL A 28 -13.36 -17.21 16.24
CA VAL A 28 -13.79 -18.47 15.65
C VAL A 28 -14.18 -18.22 14.19
N LEU A 29 -13.27 -18.46 13.27
CA LEU A 29 -13.45 -18.11 11.84
C LEU A 29 -14.61 -18.85 11.19
N THR A 30 -14.92 -20.07 11.63
CA THR A 30 -16.09 -20.82 11.14
C THR A 30 -17.41 -20.12 11.46
N GLU A 31 -17.57 -19.58 12.65
CA GLU A 31 -18.77 -18.82 13.04
C GLU A 31 -18.94 -17.54 12.20
N VAL A 32 -17.84 -16.84 11.97
CA VAL A 32 -17.82 -15.64 11.10
C VAL A 32 -18.17 -16.01 9.66
N SER A 33 -17.60 -17.11 9.15
CA SER A 33 -17.85 -17.61 7.80
C SER A 33 -19.31 -17.99 7.57
N GLU A 34 -19.95 -18.58 8.56
CA GLU A 34 -21.36 -19.00 8.48
C GLU A 34 -22.33 -17.82 8.57
N ALA A 35 -21.97 -16.77 9.28
CA ALA A 35 -22.84 -15.64 9.58
C ALA A 35 -22.75 -14.48 8.59
N LEU A 36 -21.62 -14.28 7.91
CA LEU A 36 -21.40 -13.17 7.00
C LEU A 36 -21.47 -13.61 5.53
N GLU A 37 -22.16 -12.80 4.72
CA GLU A 37 -22.13 -12.93 3.26
C GLU A 37 -20.85 -12.33 2.68
N GLY A 38 -20.42 -12.81 1.50
CA GLY A 38 -19.24 -12.29 0.83
C GLY A 38 -17.91 -12.78 1.41
N VAL A 39 -17.97 -13.90 2.11
CA VAL A 39 -16.83 -14.53 2.77
C VAL A 39 -16.27 -15.66 1.90
N ASN A 40 -14.96 -15.73 1.80
CA ASN A 40 -14.24 -16.88 1.29
C ASN A 40 -13.32 -17.43 2.39
N PHE A 41 -13.60 -18.65 2.82
CA PHE A 41 -12.85 -19.31 3.87
C PHE A 41 -12.43 -20.71 3.43
N ASN A 42 -11.19 -20.83 2.99
CA ASN A 42 -10.58 -22.09 2.57
C ASN A 42 -9.22 -22.26 3.26
N ARG A 43 -9.21 -23.04 4.35
CA ARG A 43 -8.03 -23.27 5.17
C ARG A 43 -6.86 -23.93 4.43
N GLU A 44 -7.14 -24.69 3.39
CA GLU A 44 -6.11 -25.37 2.59
C GLU A 44 -5.33 -24.37 1.72
N GLN A 45 -5.98 -23.31 1.26
CA GLN A 45 -5.38 -22.28 0.42
C GLN A 45 -4.81 -21.11 1.21
N PHE A 46 -5.49 -20.73 2.30
CA PHE A 46 -5.10 -19.55 3.08
C PHE A 46 -5.58 -19.70 4.53
N PRO A 47 -4.73 -19.40 5.54
CA PRO A 47 -5.06 -19.61 6.95
C PRO A 47 -6.07 -18.61 7.53
N GLY A 48 -6.40 -17.55 6.81
CA GLY A 48 -7.35 -16.52 7.20
C GLY A 48 -8.65 -16.61 6.40
N LEU A 49 -9.61 -15.81 6.83
CA LEU A 49 -10.87 -15.63 6.15
C LEU A 49 -10.81 -14.35 5.32
N VAL A 50 -11.23 -14.40 4.07
CA VAL A 50 -11.31 -13.24 3.18
C VAL A 50 -12.75 -12.73 3.15
N PHE A 51 -12.95 -11.50 3.60
CA PHE A 51 -14.25 -10.81 3.58
C PHE A 51 -14.17 -9.62 2.63
N LYS A 52 -15.06 -9.59 1.63
CA LYS A 52 -15.12 -8.48 0.67
C LYS A 52 -16.23 -7.51 1.06
N LEU A 53 -15.86 -6.27 1.32
CA LEU A 53 -16.79 -5.18 1.56
C LEU A 53 -17.08 -4.45 0.25
N LYS A 54 -18.34 -4.05 0.04
CA LYS A 54 -18.75 -3.34 -1.19
C LYS A 54 -18.51 -1.84 -1.11
N ASP A 55 -18.69 -1.25 0.08
CA ASP A 55 -18.57 0.18 0.32
C ASP A 55 -17.97 0.46 1.71
N PRO A 56 -16.73 0.95 1.77
CA PRO A 56 -15.79 1.11 0.65
C PRO A 56 -15.35 -0.25 0.08
N LYS A 57 -15.09 -0.29 -1.23
CA LYS A 57 -14.69 -1.51 -1.93
C LYS A 57 -13.29 -1.96 -1.49
N THR A 58 -13.26 -2.94 -0.59
CA THR A 58 -12.05 -3.45 0.06
C THR A 58 -12.17 -4.94 0.33
N ALA A 59 -11.02 -5.55 0.62
CA ALA A 59 -10.95 -6.91 1.13
C ALA A 59 -10.31 -6.89 2.51
N ALA A 60 -10.94 -7.56 3.47
CA ALA A 60 -10.39 -7.76 4.79
C ALA A 60 -9.94 -9.21 4.94
N LEU A 61 -8.73 -9.40 5.45
CA LEU A 61 -8.20 -10.70 5.85
C LEU A 61 -8.36 -10.80 7.36
N ILE A 62 -9.12 -11.77 7.82
CA ILE A 62 -9.42 -11.98 9.24
C ILE A 62 -8.75 -13.26 9.70
N PHE A 63 -7.93 -13.15 10.74
CA PHE A 63 -7.19 -14.27 11.31
C PHE A 63 -7.76 -14.68 12.65
N SER A 64 -7.60 -15.96 13.00
CA SER A 64 -8.09 -16.51 14.27
C SER A 64 -7.48 -15.81 15.49
N SER A 65 -6.31 -15.23 15.38
CA SER A 65 -5.65 -14.44 16.43
C SER A 65 -6.34 -13.11 16.74
N GLY A 66 -7.35 -12.71 15.96
CA GLY A 66 -7.99 -11.41 16.07
C GLY A 66 -7.29 -10.31 15.27
N LYS A 67 -6.29 -10.65 14.48
CA LYS A 67 -5.65 -9.71 13.56
C LYS A 67 -6.50 -9.57 12.30
N LEU A 68 -6.66 -8.32 11.85
CA LEU A 68 -7.26 -7.97 10.57
C LEU A 68 -6.25 -7.22 9.70
N VAL A 69 -6.29 -7.51 8.41
CA VAL A 69 -5.56 -6.75 7.39
C VAL A 69 -6.54 -6.33 6.31
N CYS A 70 -6.65 -5.04 6.05
CA CYS A 70 -7.52 -4.49 5.02
C CYS A 70 -6.69 -3.97 3.85
N THR A 71 -7.08 -4.30 2.64
CA THR A 71 -6.46 -3.85 1.39
C THR A 71 -7.52 -3.40 0.38
N GLY A 72 -7.13 -2.57 -0.57
CA GLY A 72 -7.98 -2.09 -1.66
C GLY A 72 -8.53 -0.68 -1.45
N ALA A 73 -8.39 -0.10 -0.28
CA ALA A 73 -8.82 1.28 -0.04
C ALA A 73 -7.95 2.28 -0.80
N LYS A 74 -8.56 3.37 -1.26
CA LYS A 74 -7.91 4.46 -2.00
C LYS A 74 -7.64 5.69 -1.13
N SER A 75 -8.10 5.69 0.11
CA SER A 75 -7.81 6.72 1.10
C SER A 75 -7.61 6.10 2.49
N ILE A 76 -6.91 6.84 3.35
CA ILE A 76 -6.70 6.41 4.75
C ILE A 76 -8.06 6.32 5.47
N ASP A 77 -8.95 7.29 5.24
CA ASP A 77 -10.28 7.30 5.86
C ASP A 77 -11.09 6.09 5.43
N ASP A 78 -11.08 5.73 4.15
CA ASP A 78 -11.77 4.54 3.65
C ASP A 78 -11.19 3.24 4.22
N SER A 79 -9.87 3.14 4.38
CA SER A 79 -9.26 1.96 4.98
C SER A 79 -9.66 1.78 6.45
N LYS A 80 -9.72 2.88 7.20
CA LYS A 80 -10.19 2.87 8.60
C LYS A 80 -11.68 2.55 8.69
N LEU A 81 -12.48 3.14 7.81
CA LEU A 81 -13.93 2.88 7.75
C LEU A 81 -14.20 1.41 7.42
N ALA A 82 -13.49 0.84 6.47
CA ALA A 82 -13.61 -0.57 6.09
C ALA A 82 -13.32 -1.50 7.27
N ILE A 83 -12.25 -1.24 8.02
CA ILE A 83 -11.92 -2.03 9.22
C ILE A 83 -12.99 -1.88 10.28
N LYS A 84 -13.46 -0.68 10.56
CA LYS A 84 -14.52 -0.43 11.55
C LYS A 84 -15.82 -1.15 11.17
N LYS A 85 -16.26 -1.03 9.92
CA LYS A 85 -17.45 -1.75 9.42
C LYS A 85 -17.30 -3.26 9.56
N THR A 86 -16.13 -3.81 9.22
CA THR A 86 -15.85 -5.24 9.34
C THR A 86 -15.94 -5.70 10.80
N VAL A 87 -15.30 -4.96 11.72
CA VAL A 87 -15.33 -5.28 13.15
C VAL A 87 -16.75 -5.15 13.72
N ASP A 88 -17.52 -4.14 13.30
CA ASP A 88 -18.92 -3.98 13.72
C ASP A 88 -19.78 -5.18 13.30
N LEU A 89 -19.59 -5.69 12.07
CA LEU A 89 -20.26 -6.90 11.61
C LEU A 89 -19.84 -8.13 12.43
N MET A 90 -18.55 -8.27 12.73
CA MET A 90 -18.06 -9.36 13.60
C MET A 90 -18.64 -9.26 15.00
N ARG A 91 -18.86 -8.06 15.54
CA ARG A 91 -19.45 -7.84 16.86
C ARG A 91 -20.91 -8.26 16.92
N THR A 92 -21.62 -8.31 15.81
CA THR A 92 -22.97 -8.89 15.77
C THR A 92 -22.97 -10.39 16.05
N ILE A 93 -21.85 -11.06 15.82
CA ILE A 93 -21.66 -12.50 16.05
C ILE A 93 -21.07 -12.75 17.44
N ASP A 94 -20.03 -11.97 17.80
CA ASP A 94 -19.35 -12.04 19.08
C ASP A 94 -19.36 -10.67 19.76
N THR A 95 -20.27 -10.52 20.73
CA THR A 95 -20.49 -9.27 21.45
C THR A 95 -19.35 -8.89 22.41
N GLU A 96 -18.42 -9.80 22.67
CA GLU A 96 -17.26 -9.54 23.52
C GLU A 96 -16.11 -8.86 22.77
N ILE A 97 -16.23 -8.68 21.44
CA ILE A 97 -15.25 -7.92 20.65
C ILE A 97 -15.24 -6.47 21.14
N PRO A 98 -14.07 -5.92 21.53
CA PRO A 98 -13.99 -4.57 22.07
C PRO A 98 -14.36 -3.50 21.02
N HIS A 99 -14.91 -2.39 21.51
CA HIS A 99 -15.28 -1.25 20.67
C HIS A 99 -14.07 -0.41 20.24
N GLU A 100 -13.02 -0.40 21.07
CA GLU A 100 -11.80 0.35 20.81
C GLU A 100 -10.65 -0.59 20.45
N PHE A 101 -9.97 -0.26 19.37
CA PHE A 101 -8.78 -0.95 18.88
C PHE A 101 -7.97 0.01 18.01
N GLU A 102 -6.67 -0.25 17.93
CA GLU A 102 -5.76 0.57 17.13
C GLU A 102 -5.74 0.09 15.68
N ILE A 103 -5.80 1.04 14.74
CA ILE A 103 -5.64 0.80 13.31
C ILE A 103 -4.31 1.41 12.88
N LYS A 104 -3.46 0.61 12.24
CA LYS A 104 -2.14 1.03 11.72
C LYS A 104 -2.13 0.97 10.20
N ILE A 105 -1.64 2.03 9.57
CA ILE A 105 -1.33 2.01 8.14
C ILE A 105 -0.02 1.25 7.95
N GLN A 106 -0.06 0.17 7.20
CA GLN A 106 1.10 -0.69 6.94
C GLN A 106 1.81 -0.34 5.65
N ASN A 107 1.07 0.05 4.62
CA ASN A 107 1.63 0.39 3.32
C ASN A 107 0.69 1.29 2.53
N ILE A 108 1.27 2.28 1.88
CA ILE A 108 0.61 3.11 0.87
C ILE A 108 1.33 2.86 -0.46
N VAL A 109 0.57 2.46 -1.47
CA VAL A 109 1.04 2.38 -2.85
C VAL A 109 0.48 3.58 -3.60
N ALA A 110 1.37 4.35 -4.19
CA ALA A 110 1.02 5.53 -4.97
C ALA A 110 1.66 5.46 -6.35
N SER A 111 1.05 6.10 -7.32
CA SER A 111 1.62 6.26 -8.66
C SER A 111 1.78 7.74 -9.01
N ALA A 112 2.71 8.01 -9.88
CA ALA A 112 2.97 9.32 -10.46
C ALA A 112 3.46 9.18 -11.90
N ASN A 113 3.49 10.28 -12.61
CA ASN A 113 4.08 10.37 -13.95
C ASN A 113 5.13 11.48 -13.96
N LEU A 114 6.35 11.13 -14.33
CA LEU A 114 7.45 12.09 -14.43
C LEU A 114 7.34 12.97 -15.69
N GLU A 115 6.41 12.68 -16.58
CA GLU A 115 6.18 13.35 -17.86
C GLU A 115 7.42 13.39 -18.76
N SER A 116 8.29 12.42 -18.59
CA SER A 116 9.49 12.21 -19.38
C SER A 116 9.74 10.72 -19.53
N THR A 117 10.15 10.29 -20.71
CA THR A 117 10.60 8.92 -20.90
C THR A 117 11.95 8.69 -20.21
N LEU A 118 12.18 7.49 -19.74
CA LEU A 118 13.41 7.09 -19.06
C LEU A 118 14.13 6.02 -19.87
N ASN A 119 15.44 6.20 -20.02
CA ASN A 119 16.32 5.11 -20.44
C ASN A 119 16.76 4.34 -19.18
N LEU A 120 16.07 3.23 -18.89
CA LEU A 120 16.29 2.47 -17.66
C LEU A 120 17.68 1.85 -17.56
N GLU A 121 18.31 1.53 -18.69
CA GLU A 121 19.68 1.03 -18.70
C GLU A 121 20.66 2.13 -18.25
N ALA A 122 20.50 3.36 -18.76
CA ALA A 122 21.28 4.50 -18.33
C ALA A 122 21.04 4.83 -16.85
N VAL A 123 19.78 4.79 -16.40
CA VAL A 123 19.45 5.01 -14.99
C VAL A 123 20.14 3.97 -14.09
N ALA A 124 20.11 2.70 -14.48
CA ALA A 124 20.74 1.62 -13.71
C ALA A 124 22.27 1.79 -13.60
N LEU A 125 22.91 2.41 -14.59
CA LEU A 125 24.35 2.65 -14.57
C LEU A 125 24.76 3.83 -13.68
N GLU A 126 23.93 4.86 -13.63
CA GLU A 126 24.26 6.13 -12.96
C GLU A 126 23.68 6.23 -11.53
N LEU A 127 22.61 5.52 -11.25
CA LEU A 127 21.89 5.62 -9.99
C LEU A 127 22.22 4.44 -9.08
N GLU A 128 22.70 4.75 -7.88
CA GLU A 128 22.96 3.75 -6.84
C GLU A 128 21.64 3.17 -6.27
N ASP A 129 21.72 2.03 -5.59
CA ASP A 129 20.59 1.35 -4.95
C ASP A 129 19.46 0.95 -5.92
N THR A 130 19.85 0.56 -7.14
CA THR A 130 18.92 0.11 -8.17
C THR A 130 19.12 -1.36 -8.53
N GLU A 131 18.02 -2.00 -8.93
CA GLU A 131 18.00 -3.34 -9.54
C GLU A 131 17.22 -3.25 -10.84
N TYR A 132 17.82 -3.68 -11.94
CA TYR A 132 17.17 -3.67 -13.25
C TYR A 132 17.44 -4.98 -13.98
N GLU A 133 16.42 -5.81 -14.09
CA GLU A 133 16.45 -7.10 -14.78
C GLU A 133 15.25 -7.19 -15.74
N PRO A 134 15.34 -6.59 -16.94
CA PRO A 134 14.20 -6.43 -17.85
C PRO A 134 13.59 -7.75 -18.33
N GLU A 135 14.33 -8.85 -18.27
CA GLU A 135 13.81 -10.18 -18.61
C GLU A 135 12.87 -10.75 -17.53
N GLN A 136 13.00 -10.30 -16.28
CA GLN A 136 12.17 -10.74 -15.17
C GLN A 136 11.06 -9.74 -14.86
N PHE A 137 11.37 -8.44 -14.92
CA PHE A 137 10.43 -7.37 -14.62
C PHE A 137 10.76 -6.13 -15.43
N PRO A 138 9.76 -5.49 -16.09
CA PRO A 138 10.03 -4.38 -17.01
C PRO A 138 10.40 -3.06 -16.33
N GLY A 139 10.20 -2.94 -15.03
CA GLY A 139 10.53 -1.75 -14.25
C GLY A 139 11.89 -1.85 -13.58
N LEU A 140 12.49 -0.70 -13.30
CA LEU A 140 13.69 -0.58 -12.49
C LEU A 140 13.27 -0.36 -11.03
N VAL A 141 13.83 -1.12 -10.11
CA VAL A 141 13.60 -0.98 -8.68
C VAL A 141 14.63 -0.03 -8.09
N TYR A 142 14.17 1.06 -7.49
CA TYR A 142 15.00 2.05 -6.82
C TYR A 142 14.62 2.14 -5.34
N ARG A 143 15.57 1.91 -4.45
CA ARG A 143 15.35 1.91 -3.00
C ARG A 143 15.82 3.20 -2.37
N LEU A 144 14.93 3.90 -1.69
CA LEU A 144 15.27 5.06 -0.86
C LEU A 144 15.33 4.67 0.61
N SER A 145 16.26 5.28 1.35
CA SER A 145 16.38 5.12 2.80
C SER A 145 15.63 6.20 3.58
N ASP A 146 15.44 7.38 2.98
CA ASP A 146 14.75 8.52 3.60
C ASP A 146 13.98 9.32 2.54
N PRO A 147 12.66 9.21 2.52
CA PRO A 147 11.84 8.25 3.27
C PRO A 147 12.13 6.81 2.86
N LYS A 148 11.91 5.87 3.76
CA LYS A 148 12.13 4.44 3.48
C LYS A 148 11.00 3.90 2.59
N VAL A 149 11.20 4.00 1.28
CA VAL A 149 10.25 3.56 0.26
C VAL A 149 11.00 2.88 -0.89
N VAL A 150 10.26 2.13 -1.68
CA VAL A 150 10.72 1.51 -2.91
C VAL A 150 9.96 2.14 -4.08
N LEU A 151 10.70 2.55 -5.10
CA LEU A 151 10.15 3.13 -6.32
C LEU A 151 10.36 2.16 -7.48
N LEU A 152 9.32 1.96 -8.25
CA LEU A 152 9.37 1.22 -9.51
C LEU A 152 9.33 2.27 -10.63
N LEU A 153 10.41 2.36 -11.39
CA LEU A 153 10.55 3.29 -12.49
C LEU A 153 10.33 2.55 -13.81
N PHE A 154 9.50 3.11 -14.66
CA PHE A 154 9.21 2.53 -15.98
C PHE A 154 9.71 3.44 -17.10
N GLY A 155 10.04 2.85 -18.24
CA GLY A 155 10.54 3.58 -19.40
C GLY A 155 9.60 4.68 -19.92
N SER A 156 8.30 4.54 -19.67
CA SER A 156 7.28 5.54 -19.99
C SER A 156 7.34 6.80 -19.12
N GLY A 157 8.10 6.78 -18.03
CA GLY A 157 8.11 7.82 -17.01
C GLY A 157 7.11 7.60 -15.89
N LYS A 158 6.33 6.51 -15.94
CA LYS A 158 5.46 6.12 -14.83
C LYS A 158 6.31 5.68 -13.64
N VAL A 159 5.90 6.08 -12.44
CA VAL A 159 6.50 5.69 -11.17
C VAL A 159 5.43 5.07 -10.27
N VAL A 160 5.80 3.99 -9.60
CA VAL A 160 5.00 3.42 -8.52
C VAL A 160 5.84 3.45 -7.25
N CYS A 161 5.32 4.07 -6.19
CA CYS A 161 5.96 4.14 -4.88
C CYS A 161 5.23 3.19 -3.92
N THR A 162 5.97 2.36 -3.22
CA THR A 162 5.45 1.44 -2.20
C THR A 162 6.30 1.51 -0.94
N GLY A 163 5.72 1.13 0.20
CA GLY A 163 6.39 1.14 1.50
C GLY A 163 6.15 2.39 2.34
N ALA A 164 5.50 3.41 1.80
CA ALA A 164 5.16 4.61 2.55
C ALA A 164 4.09 4.33 3.61
N LYS A 165 4.18 5.01 4.75
CA LYS A 165 3.20 4.97 5.84
C LYS A 165 2.27 6.18 5.83
N THR A 166 2.65 7.24 5.13
CA THR A 166 1.89 8.48 4.96
C THR A 166 1.88 8.90 3.50
N ARG A 167 0.87 9.68 3.12
CA ARG A 167 0.81 10.26 1.78
C ARG A 167 2.00 11.18 1.52
N SER A 168 2.42 11.94 2.54
CA SER A 168 3.58 12.83 2.46
C SER A 168 4.86 12.08 2.15
N ASP A 169 5.09 10.93 2.75
CA ASP A 169 6.28 10.10 2.48
C ASP A 169 6.25 9.52 1.07
N ALA A 170 5.09 9.10 0.58
CA ALA A 170 4.96 8.63 -0.79
C ALA A 170 5.30 9.75 -1.79
N LYS A 171 4.76 10.95 -1.56
CA LYS A 171 5.04 12.12 -2.41
C LYS A 171 6.52 12.52 -2.35
N LEU A 172 7.09 12.60 -1.16
CA LEU A 172 8.50 12.94 -0.96
C LEU A 172 9.42 11.92 -1.65
N GLY A 173 9.10 10.63 -1.58
CA GLY A 173 9.86 9.59 -2.27
C GLY A 173 9.90 9.80 -3.78
N VAL A 174 8.76 10.09 -4.39
CA VAL A 174 8.67 10.38 -5.83
C VAL A 174 9.43 11.66 -6.19
N GLU A 175 9.29 12.71 -5.41
CA GLU A 175 9.99 13.98 -5.62
C GLU A 175 11.52 13.81 -5.55
N ARG A 176 12.02 13.06 -4.56
CA ARG A 176 13.46 12.78 -4.43
C ARG A 176 14.00 11.95 -5.59
N ALA A 177 13.23 10.99 -6.09
CA ALA A 177 13.62 10.26 -7.28
C ALA A 177 13.70 11.18 -8.50
N TYR A 178 12.70 12.04 -8.70
CA TYR A 178 12.71 13.04 -9.77
C TYR A 178 13.93 13.95 -9.68
N ASP A 179 14.19 14.53 -8.51
CA ASP A 179 15.33 15.44 -8.30
C ASP A 179 16.65 14.74 -8.60
N ARG A 180 16.81 13.50 -8.14
CA ARG A 180 18.04 12.73 -8.39
C ARG A 180 18.24 12.40 -9.85
N LEU A 181 17.20 12.03 -10.57
CA LEU A 181 17.26 11.80 -12.03
C LEU A 181 17.59 13.09 -12.78
N SER A 182 17.05 14.23 -12.35
CA SER A 182 17.35 15.54 -12.93
C SER A 182 18.80 15.96 -12.68
N GLU A 183 19.33 15.76 -11.49
CA GLU A 183 20.73 16.04 -11.15
C GLU A 183 21.73 15.25 -12.01
N LEU A 184 21.33 14.06 -12.43
CA LEU A 184 22.14 13.16 -13.27
C LEU A 184 21.88 13.32 -14.77
N ASP A 185 21.10 14.33 -15.17
CA ASP A 185 20.69 14.57 -16.58
C ASP A 185 20.01 13.34 -17.24
N LEU A 186 19.25 12.56 -16.45
CA LEU A 186 18.53 11.38 -16.92
C LEU A 186 17.07 11.67 -17.32
N ILE A 187 16.60 12.86 -16.99
CA ILE A 187 15.30 13.44 -17.40
C ILE A 187 15.44 14.95 -17.63
#